data_1bc44529b0f70351cf1b6cb0bb61b55a
#
_entry.id   1bc44529b0f70351cf1b6cb0bb61b55a
#
_cell.length_a   1.000
_cell.length_b   1.000
_cell.length_c   1.000
_cell.angle_alpha   90.00
_cell.angle_beta   90.00
_cell.angle_gamma   90.00
#
_symmetry.space_group_name_H-M   'P 1'
#
loop_
_entity.id
_entity.type
_entity.pdbx_description
1 polymer ?
#
loop_
_entity_poly.entity_id
_entity_poly.type
_entity_poly.pdbx_seq_one_letter_code
_entity_poly.pdbx_strand_id
1 'polypeptide(L)'
;GGLNPIPYQNDMDYYEKYGHARAAKEGDKYSYDYYGNNLTARAWAMYETNFKGLGINLGGEIGHSTLWRHGLWKKGLFPNDSQGDSKKLNYLTYKLKANFNYKFSAAHSIDASIIYMQDAPAFQSAFVSPRTRNSVTPGISAEKVFGVDASYNFRWGDFKARVSGYYTKFMDQSKVISYYDDVESTFSNFAMSGIDKQHFGLEVAASIPLYAGLALNGAISWGQFTYDSNPDYVQIQDNSGEIKNEGKVYWKNFRVESTPQTAMNIGLSYRSRNNIYASVDMNYYNNMYLSMSPLYRTDAVLSRNMSAEDIRELRHQEKFNSACVFNASVGKNWYINRAYTLGFSLEVKNLLNNQDIKTGGYEQIRLLKNKDENYQTYQPFDSKYFYMFGTTYYMNIYFRF
;
A
#
# COMPACT_ATOMS: atom_id res chain seq x y z
N GLY A 1 -23.53 -5.73 26.64
CA GLY A 1 -23.22 -5.99 28.02
C GLY A 1 -21.79 -5.64 28.31
N GLY A 2 -21.54 -4.52 29.04
CA GLY A 2 -20.20 -4.13 29.42
C GLY A 2 -19.62 -5.20 30.36
N LEU A 3 -18.64 -5.92 29.85
CA LEU A 3 -17.77 -6.71 30.71
C LEU A 3 -17.11 -5.73 31.67
N ASN A 4 -17.32 -5.84 32.94
CA ASN A 4 -16.52 -5.16 33.96
C ASN A 4 -15.05 -5.43 33.61
N PRO A 5 -14.21 -4.41 33.40
CA PRO A 5 -12.82 -4.64 33.08
C PRO A 5 -12.20 -5.49 34.21
N ILE A 6 -11.64 -6.63 33.83
CA ILE A 6 -10.91 -7.47 34.80
C ILE A 6 -9.76 -6.61 35.35
N PRO A 7 -9.67 -6.36 36.67
CA PRO A 7 -8.70 -5.40 37.22
C PRO A 7 -7.23 -5.67 36.82
N TYR A 8 -6.90 -6.94 36.56
CA TYR A 8 -5.56 -7.39 36.16
C TYR A 8 -5.41 -7.55 34.63
N GLN A 9 -6.40 -7.17 33.83
CA GLN A 9 -6.42 -7.42 32.38
C GLN A 9 -5.19 -6.87 31.64
N ASN A 10 -4.71 -5.70 32.05
CA ASN A 10 -3.61 -5.01 31.37
C ASN A 10 -2.23 -5.30 31.97
N ASP A 11 -2.13 -5.48 33.29
CA ASP A 11 -0.87 -5.70 34.00
C ASP A 11 -1.11 -6.64 35.18
N MET A 12 -1.08 -7.94 34.92
CA MET A 12 -1.36 -8.97 35.90
C MET A 12 -0.26 -9.07 36.96
N ASP A 13 1.02 -8.88 36.62
CA ASP A 13 2.13 -8.89 37.54
C ASP A 13 1.99 -7.79 38.61
N TYR A 14 1.56 -6.59 38.19
CA TYR A 14 1.28 -5.52 39.15
C TYR A 14 0.12 -5.85 40.07
N TYR A 15 -0.96 -6.41 39.52
CA TYR A 15 -2.12 -6.85 40.33
C TYR A 15 -1.78 -7.97 41.32
N GLU A 16 -1.03 -8.97 40.87
CA GLU A 16 -0.56 -10.05 41.72
C GLU A 16 0.32 -9.55 42.88
N LYS A 17 1.17 -8.53 42.60
CA LYS A 17 2.08 -7.97 43.60
C LYS A 17 1.40 -7.05 44.62
N TYR A 18 0.44 -6.24 44.18
CA TYR A 18 -0.11 -5.13 44.97
C TYR A 18 -1.60 -5.34 45.34
N GLY A 19 -2.29 -6.34 44.83
CA GLY A 19 -3.69 -6.63 45.09
C GLY A 19 -4.71 -5.66 44.46
N HIS A 20 -4.26 -4.71 43.62
CA HIS A 20 -5.12 -3.77 42.95
C HIS A 20 -4.60 -3.44 41.54
N ALA A 21 -5.47 -2.93 40.65
CA ALA A 21 -5.08 -2.49 39.32
C ALA A 21 -4.14 -1.27 39.39
N ARG A 22 -3.21 -1.21 38.45
CA ARG A 22 -2.32 -0.04 38.31
C ARG A 22 -3.12 1.21 37.91
N ALA A 23 -3.04 2.26 38.71
CA ALA A 23 -3.57 3.57 38.35
C ALA A 23 -2.58 4.27 37.40
N ALA A 24 -3.00 4.51 36.16
CA ALA A 24 -2.20 5.24 35.18
C ALA A 24 -2.31 6.76 35.44
N LYS A 25 -1.19 7.46 35.38
CA LYS A 25 -1.07 8.93 35.42
C LYS A 25 -0.72 9.43 34.03
N GLU A 26 -0.82 10.73 33.82
CA GLU A 26 -0.35 11.37 32.58
C GLU A 26 1.13 11.04 32.31
N GLY A 27 1.43 10.57 31.10
CA GLY A 27 2.77 10.10 30.69
C GLY A 27 3.03 8.60 30.96
N ASP A 28 2.20 7.90 31.71
CA ASP A 28 2.35 6.47 31.94
C ASP A 28 1.91 5.65 30.72
N LYS A 29 2.63 4.54 30.47
CA LYS A 29 2.20 3.55 29.51
C LYS A 29 0.90 2.89 29.97
N TYR A 30 -0.06 2.77 29.06
CA TYR A 30 -1.37 2.21 29.33
C TYR A 30 -1.74 1.11 28.34
N SER A 31 -2.42 0.09 28.80
CA SER A 31 -3.00 -1.00 28.03
C SER A 31 -2.01 -2.01 27.45
N TYR A 32 -0.87 -1.63 26.91
CA TYR A 32 0.12 -2.55 26.37
C TYR A 32 1.54 -1.96 26.44
N ASP A 33 2.52 -2.87 26.53
CA ASP A 33 3.94 -2.55 26.40
C ASP A 33 4.68 -3.74 25.79
N TYR A 34 5.32 -3.55 24.66
CA TYR A 34 6.06 -4.61 23.97
C TYR A 34 7.09 -4.05 22.98
N TYR A 35 8.08 -4.85 22.67
CA TYR A 35 9.01 -4.59 21.57
C TYR A 35 8.68 -5.48 20.37
N GLY A 36 8.66 -4.90 19.17
CA GLY A 36 8.75 -5.64 17.91
C GLY A 36 10.21 -5.68 17.49
N ASN A 37 10.81 -6.86 17.50
CA ASN A 37 12.21 -7.04 17.17
C ASN A 37 12.36 -7.57 15.74
N ASN A 38 13.28 -6.97 15.00
CA ASN A 38 13.71 -7.43 13.68
C ASN A 38 15.23 -7.39 13.60
N LEU A 39 15.83 -8.57 13.62
CA LEU A 39 17.28 -8.73 13.41
C LEU A 39 17.52 -9.21 11.98
N THR A 40 18.23 -8.42 11.19
CA THR A 40 18.54 -8.75 9.81
C THR A 40 20.04 -8.64 9.54
N ALA A 41 20.60 -9.69 8.95
CA ALA A 41 21.97 -9.71 8.44
C ALA A 41 21.93 -9.99 6.94
N ARG A 42 22.63 -9.17 6.12
CA ARG A 42 22.63 -9.28 4.65
C ARG A 42 24.04 -9.07 4.12
N ALA A 43 24.35 -9.82 3.06
CA ALA A 43 25.53 -9.61 2.23
C ALA A 43 25.07 -9.41 0.78
N TRP A 44 25.71 -8.50 0.08
CA TRP A 44 25.36 -8.19 -1.30
C TRP A 44 26.60 -7.94 -2.15
N ALA A 45 26.46 -8.18 -3.46
CA ALA A 45 27.48 -7.86 -4.45
C ALA A 45 26.81 -7.32 -5.71
N MET A 46 27.51 -6.42 -6.39
CA MET A 46 27.11 -5.87 -7.68
C MET A 46 28.25 -5.98 -8.67
N TYR A 47 27.90 -6.28 -9.91
CA TYR A 47 28.80 -6.28 -11.06
C TYR A 47 28.25 -5.40 -12.15
N GLU A 48 29.04 -4.45 -12.66
CA GLU A 48 28.69 -3.56 -13.74
C GLU A 48 29.73 -3.64 -14.82
N THR A 49 29.29 -3.72 -16.07
CA THR A 49 30.17 -3.69 -17.24
C THR A 49 29.47 -3.02 -18.42
N ASN A 50 30.28 -2.41 -19.28
CA ASN A 50 29.86 -1.80 -20.53
C ASN A 50 30.68 -2.35 -21.69
N PHE A 51 30.02 -2.91 -22.69
CA PHE A 51 30.67 -3.47 -23.85
C PHE A 51 29.92 -3.09 -25.13
N LYS A 52 30.57 -2.33 -26.03
CA LYS A 52 30.05 -1.94 -27.37
C LYS A 52 28.60 -1.44 -27.35
N GLY A 53 28.27 -0.54 -26.40
CA GLY A 53 26.94 0.04 -26.26
C GLY A 53 25.95 -0.77 -25.43
N LEU A 54 26.33 -1.98 -24.99
CA LEU A 54 25.57 -2.79 -24.04
C LEU A 54 26.12 -2.57 -22.64
N GLY A 55 25.29 -1.99 -21.77
CA GLY A 55 25.53 -1.91 -20.33
C GLY A 55 24.83 -3.07 -19.62
N ILE A 56 25.50 -3.74 -18.73
CA ILE A 56 24.96 -4.84 -17.91
C ILE A 56 25.25 -4.52 -16.45
N ASN A 57 24.21 -4.58 -15.61
CA ASN A 57 24.33 -4.45 -14.16
C ASN A 57 23.65 -5.64 -13.52
N LEU A 58 24.40 -6.45 -12.78
CA LEU A 58 23.93 -7.63 -12.06
C LEU A 58 24.11 -7.38 -10.56
N GLY A 59 23.05 -7.62 -9.79
CA GLY A 59 23.08 -7.49 -8.33
C GLY A 59 22.54 -8.74 -7.66
N GLY A 60 23.21 -9.17 -6.61
CA GLY A 60 22.77 -10.27 -5.76
C GLY A 60 22.85 -9.88 -4.28
N GLU A 61 21.85 -10.23 -3.52
CA GLU A 61 21.81 -10.10 -2.06
C GLU A 61 21.30 -11.41 -1.48
N ILE A 62 21.93 -11.86 -0.39
CA ILE A 62 21.46 -12.97 0.43
C ILE A 62 21.54 -12.56 1.89
N GLY A 63 20.57 -12.98 2.68
CA GLY A 63 20.52 -12.63 4.09
C GLY A 63 19.59 -13.51 4.89
N HIS A 64 19.53 -13.22 6.16
CA HIS A 64 18.65 -13.86 7.12
C HIS A 64 17.95 -12.80 7.97
N SER A 65 16.65 -12.94 8.16
CA SER A 65 15.86 -12.05 9.00
C SER A 65 15.14 -12.86 10.08
N THR A 66 15.22 -12.39 11.31
CA THR A 66 14.53 -12.99 12.47
C THR A 66 13.58 -11.96 13.07
N LEU A 67 12.30 -12.30 13.13
CA LEU A 67 11.25 -11.47 13.73
C LEU A 67 10.76 -12.11 15.03
N TRP A 68 10.59 -11.32 16.09
CA TRP A 68 9.91 -11.78 17.31
C TRP A 68 9.32 -10.60 18.08
N ARG A 69 8.28 -10.88 18.81
CA ARG A 69 7.68 -9.98 19.79
C ARG A 69 8.28 -10.25 21.18
N HIS A 70 8.57 -9.20 21.94
CA HIS A 70 8.91 -9.31 23.36
C HIS A 70 7.91 -8.50 24.18
N GLY A 71 7.01 -9.17 24.91
CA GLY A 71 6.01 -8.56 25.76
C GLY A 71 6.60 -8.19 27.12
N LEU A 72 6.42 -6.93 27.54
CA LEU A 72 6.90 -6.44 28.83
C LEU A 72 5.88 -6.65 29.95
N TRP A 73 4.60 -6.75 29.59
CA TRP A 73 3.51 -6.96 30.55
C TRP A 73 2.84 -8.31 30.40
N LYS A 74 2.55 -8.95 31.54
CA LYS A 74 1.71 -10.13 31.61
C LYS A 74 0.25 -9.70 31.57
N LYS A 75 -0.47 -10.13 30.53
CA LYS A 75 -1.89 -9.83 30.32
C LYS A 75 -2.76 -10.85 31.01
N GLY A 76 -3.75 -10.40 31.77
CA GLY A 76 -4.65 -11.30 32.49
C GLY A 76 -5.49 -12.22 31.59
N LEU A 77 -5.82 -11.77 30.36
CA LEU A 77 -6.49 -12.60 29.35
C LEU A 77 -5.57 -13.66 28.72
N PHE A 78 -4.25 -13.40 28.69
CA PHE A 78 -3.24 -14.27 28.06
C PHE A 78 -2.00 -14.42 28.95
N PRO A 79 -2.16 -14.93 30.20
CA PRO A 79 -1.07 -14.92 31.19
C PRO A 79 0.15 -15.73 30.77
N ASN A 80 -0.04 -16.73 29.91
CA ASN A 80 1.02 -17.62 29.42
C ASN A 80 1.49 -17.30 27.99
N ASP A 81 0.90 -16.30 27.31
CA ASP A 81 1.17 -15.97 25.90
C ASP A 81 1.34 -14.47 25.65
N SER A 82 1.66 -13.68 26.67
CA SER A 82 1.73 -12.22 26.56
C SER A 82 3.05 -11.60 26.98
N GLN A 83 3.72 -12.17 27.98
CA GLN A 83 5.00 -11.70 28.51
C GLN A 83 6.17 -12.49 27.92
N GLY A 84 7.35 -11.85 27.82
CA GLY A 84 8.56 -12.45 27.26
C GLY A 84 8.53 -12.61 25.75
N ASP A 85 9.45 -13.43 25.25
CA ASP A 85 9.65 -13.62 23.80
C ASP A 85 8.57 -14.54 23.20
N SER A 86 8.06 -14.13 22.06
CA SER A 86 7.29 -14.99 21.18
C SER A 86 8.20 -16.01 20.47
N LYS A 87 7.58 -16.95 19.74
CA LYS A 87 8.31 -17.74 18.75
C LYS A 87 9.11 -16.82 17.84
N LYS A 88 10.39 -17.13 17.63
CA LYS A 88 11.27 -16.45 16.66
C LYS A 88 10.98 -16.98 15.26
N LEU A 89 10.58 -16.09 14.38
CA LEU A 89 10.28 -16.38 12.97
C LEU A 89 11.52 -16.09 12.14
N ASN A 90 12.05 -17.13 11.51
CA ASN A 90 13.30 -17.07 10.77
C ASN A 90 13.03 -17.17 9.28
N TYR A 91 13.58 -16.24 8.49
CA TYR A 91 13.39 -16.15 7.06
C TYR A 91 14.75 -16.03 6.34
N LEU A 92 14.97 -16.88 5.35
CA LEU A 92 16.00 -16.63 4.35
C LEU A 92 15.51 -15.48 3.46
N THR A 93 16.36 -14.47 3.27
CA THR A 93 16.07 -13.34 2.37
C THR A 93 17.06 -13.34 1.22
N TYR A 94 16.59 -13.00 0.02
CA TYR A 94 17.48 -12.84 -1.14
C TYR A 94 16.86 -11.88 -2.15
N LYS A 95 17.75 -11.23 -2.93
CA LYS A 95 17.35 -10.37 -4.05
C LYS A 95 18.31 -10.62 -5.20
N LEU A 96 17.75 -10.91 -6.37
CA LEU A 96 18.48 -11.04 -7.62
C LEU A 96 17.96 -9.99 -8.58
N LYS A 97 18.85 -9.19 -9.16
CA LYS A 97 18.52 -8.13 -10.09
C LYS A 97 19.46 -8.14 -11.27
N ALA A 98 18.91 -8.05 -12.47
CA ALA A 98 19.68 -7.81 -13.68
C ALA A 98 19.07 -6.64 -14.44
N ASN A 99 19.92 -5.70 -14.86
CA ASN A 99 19.52 -4.59 -15.74
C ASN A 99 20.40 -4.63 -16.99
N PHE A 100 19.78 -4.37 -18.11
CA PHE A 100 20.40 -4.29 -19.43
C PHE A 100 20.04 -2.94 -20.04
N ASN A 101 21.03 -2.25 -20.57
CA ASN A 101 20.87 -1.04 -21.37
C ASN A 101 21.61 -1.23 -22.68
N TYR A 102 20.94 -1.09 -23.80
CA TYR A 102 21.56 -1.17 -25.10
C TYR A 102 21.31 0.09 -25.93
N LYS A 103 22.38 0.80 -26.26
CA LYS A 103 22.38 1.99 -27.12
C LYS A 103 22.82 1.59 -28.51
N PHE A 104 21.86 1.45 -29.43
CA PHE A 104 22.19 1.14 -30.83
C PHE A 104 22.40 2.39 -31.68
N SER A 105 22.08 3.58 -31.18
CA SER A 105 22.50 4.87 -31.77
C SER A 105 22.44 6.00 -30.73
N ALA A 106 22.83 7.21 -31.10
CA ALA A 106 22.68 8.39 -30.26
C ALA A 106 21.20 8.75 -29.98
N ALA A 107 20.28 8.29 -30.84
CA ALA A 107 18.86 8.55 -30.75
C ALA A 107 18.04 7.43 -30.10
N HIS A 108 18.54 6.21 -30.06
CA HIS A 108 17.77 5.02 -29.74
C HIS A 108 18.43 4.16 -28.67
N SER A 109 17.71 3.82 -27.62
CA SER A 109 18.15 2.83 -26.64
C SER A 109 16.98 1.98 -26.14
N ILE A 110 17.33 0.78 -25.66
CA ILE A 110 16.42 -0.12 -24.93
C ILE A 110 17.00 -0.32 -23.54
N ASP A 111 16.14 -0.27 -22.54
CA ASP A 111 16.42 -0.69 -21.18
C ASP A 111 15.52 -1.88 -20.84
N ALA A 112 16.07 -2.86 -20.13
CA ALA A 112 15.29 -3.97 -19.59
C ALA A 112 15.79 -4.32 -18.19
N SER A 113 14.87 -4.65 -17.30
CA SER A 113 15.20 -5.11 -15.96
C SER A 113 14.40 -6.35 -15.58
N ILE A 114 15.01 -7.19 -14.77
CA ILE A 114 14.37 -8.33 -14.12
C ILE A 114 14.78 -8.34 -12.65
N ILE A 115 13.83 -8.59 -11.77
CA ILE A 115 14.05 -8.75 -10.34
C ILE A 115 13.29 -9.96 -9.81
N TYR A 116 13.95 -10.73 -8.94
CA TYR A 116 13.31 -11.73 -8.12
C TYR A 116 13.80 -11.61 -6.69
N MET A 117 12.87 -11.46 -5.74
CA MET A 117 13.22 -11.26 -4.34
C MET A 117 12.30 -12.03 -3.40
N GLN A 118 12.86 -12.39 -2.25
CA GLN A 118 12.15 -12.89 -1.08
C GLN A 118 12.60 -12.11 0.15
N ASP A 119 11.64 -11.65 0.95
CA ASP A 119 11.91 -10.93 2.19
C ASP A 119 10.98 -11.42 3.31
N ALA A 120 11.33 -11.11 4.56
CA ALA A 120 10.47 -11.38 5.70
C ALA A 120 9.17 -10.57 5.61
N PRO A 121 8.03 -11.09 6.09
CA PRO A 121 6.80 -10.33 6.16
C PRO A 121 6.93 -9.14 7.13
N ALA A 122 6.04 -8.15 6.99
CA ALA A 122 5.99 -7.04 7.93
C ALA A 122 5.66 -7.54 9.34
N PHE A 123 6.28 -6.96 10.37
CA PHE A 123 6.03 -7.33 11.78
C PHE A 123 4.54 -7.31 12.15
N GLN A 124 3.79 -6.31 11.65
CA GLN A 124 2.36 -6.18 11.91
C GLN A 124 1.51 -7.29 11.28
N SER A 125 1.98 -7.92 10.21
CA SER A 125 1.33 -9.08 9.59
C SER A 125 1.77 -10.40 10.23
N ALA A 126 2.91 -10.41 10.92
CA ALA A 126 3.48 -11.61 11.52
C ALA A 126 2.79 -12.05 12.81
N PHE A 127 2.10 -11.14 13.50
CA PHE A 127 1.42 -11.40 14.76
C PHE A 127 -0.05 -10.99 14.69
N VAL A 128 -0.94 -11.86 15.18
CA VAL A 128 -2.40 -11.65 15.12
C VAL A 128 -2.82 -10.42 15.93
N SER A 129 -2.31 -10.27 17.14
CA SER A 129 -2.63 -9.16 18.04
C SER A 129 -1.42 -8.81 18.91
N PRO A 130 -0.40 -8.13 18.36
CA PRO A 130 0.85 -7.88 19.09
C PRO A 130 0.70 -6.99 20.33
N ARG A 131 -0.43 -6.28 20.46
CA ARG A 131 -0.74 -5.50 21.66
C ARG A 131 -1.12 -6.38 22.85
N THR A 132 -1.63 -7.59 22.60
CA THR A 132 -2.20 -8.44 23.64
C THR A 132 -1.43 -9.73 23.88
N ARG A 133 -0.85 -10.36 22.82
CA ARG A 133 -0.27 -11.70 22.92
C ARG A 133 0.82 -11.97 21.89
N ASN A 134 1.52 -13.11 22.11
CA ASN A 134 2.64 -13.57 21.29
C ASN A 134 2.21 -14.42 20.07
N SER A 135 0.89 -14.61 19.87
CA SER A 135 0.35 -15.50 18.82
C SER A 135 0.75 -15.07 17.43
N VAL A 136 1.38 -15.98 16.71
CA VAL A 136 1.83 -15.80 15.32
C VAL A 136 0.64 -15.93 14.36
N THR A 137 0.62 -15.16 13.31
CA THR A 137 -0.38 -15.24 12.24
C THR A 137 -0.33 -16.62 11.56
N PRO A 138 -1.43 -17.37 11.51
CA PRO A 138 -1.49 -18.65 10.82
C PRO A 138 -1.11 -18.52 9.33
N GLY A 139 -0.32 -19.46 8.83
CA GLY A 139 0.10 -19.50 7.43
C GLY A 139 1.10 -18.41 7.01
N ILE A 140 1.64 -17.63 7.97
CA ILE A 140 2.63 -16.58 7.65
C ILE A 140 3.88 -17.16 6.99
N SER A 141 4.30 -16.59 5.89
CA SER A 141 5.48 -17.00 5.11
C SER A 141 6.29 -15.79 4.65
N ALA A 142 7.47 -16.04 4.06
CA ALA A 142 8.24 -14.99 3.41
C ALA A 142 7.51 -14.49 2.15
N GLU A 143 7.47 -13.18 1.99
CA GLU A 143 6.87 -12.54 0.82
C GLU A 143 7.84 -12.55 -0.37
N LYS A 144 7.32 -12.77 -1.58
CA LYS A 144 8.14 -12.82 -2.79
C LYS A 144 7.64 -11.81 -3.83
N VAL A 145 8.57 -11.29 -4.60
CA VAL A 145 8.26 -10.42 -5.73
C VAL A 145 9.05 -10.87 -6.96
N PHE A 146 8.35 -11.06 -8.07
CA PHE A 146 8.93 -11.18 -9.40
C PHE A 146 8.53 -9.97 -10.21
N GLY A 147 9.49 -9.31 -10.86
CA GLY A 147 9.25 -8.16 -11.73
C GLY A 147 10.10 -8.22 -12.99
N VAL A 148 9.51 -7.80 -14.10
CA VAL A 148 10.21 -7.57 -15.36
C VAL A 148 9.65 -6.31 -15.98
N ASP A 149 10.53 -5.50 -16.54
CA ASP A 149 10.17 -4.34 -17.35
C ASP A 149 11.12 -4.18 -18.54
N ALA A 150 10.58 -3.59 -19.60
CA ALA A 150 11.36 -3.20 -20.76
C ALA A 150 10.87 -1.84 -21.28
N SER A 151 11.82 -1.00 -21.72
CA SER A 151 11.55 0.34 -22.20
C SER A 151 12.33 0.62 -23.46
N TYR A 152 11.68 1.26 -24.43
CA TYR A 152 12.33 1.84 -25.58
C TYR A 152 12.36 3.36 -25.44
N ASN A 153 13.53 3.95 -25.58
CA ASN A 153 13.75 5.38 -25.51
C ASN A 153 14.17 5.93 -26.88
N PHE A 154 13.52 7.02 -27.27
CA PHE A 154 13.84 7.76 -28.49
C PHE A 154 14.15 9.21 -28.15
N ARG A 155 15.22 9.75 -28.76
CA ARG A 155 15.63 11.14 -28.60
C ARG A 155 16.10 11.70 -29.95
N TRP A 156 15.49 12.81 -30.36
CA TRP A 156 15.87 13.55 -31.54
C TRP A 156 15.90 15.05 -31.25
N GLY A 157 17.10 15.63 -31.16
CA GLY A 157 17.24 16.96 -30.62
C GLY A 157 16.67 17.06 -29.18
N ASP A 158 15.76 17.98 -29.00
CA ASP A 158 15.06 18.17 -27.71
C ASP A 158 13.77 17.32 -27.59
N PHE A 159 13.32 16.69 -28.68
CA PHE A 159 12.23 15.72 -28.63
C PHE A 159 12.67 14.46 -27.91
N LYS A 160 11.84 13.99 -26.96
CA LYS A 160 12.07 12.76 -26.20
C LYS A 160 10.77 11.96 -26.13
N ALA A 161 10.88 10.65 -26.34
CA ALA A 161 9.77 9.72 -26.14
C ALA A 161 10.26 8.45 -25.47
N ARG A 162 9.40 7.83 -24.67
CA ARG A 162 9.62 6.54 -24.02
C ARG A 162 8.35 5.71 -24.07
N VAL A 163 8.51 4.44 -24.39
CA VAL A 163 7.45 3.43 -24.28
C VAL A 163 7.98 2.32 -23.37
N SER A 164 7.23 1.97 -22.36
CA SER A 164 7.60 0.94 -21.38
C SER A 164 6.49 -0.07 -21.22
N GLY A 165 6.85 -1.35 -21.06
CA GLY A 165 5.95 -2.40 -20.64
C GLY A 165 6.49 -3.07 -19.38
N TYR A 166 5.62 -3.48 -18.46
CA TYR A 166 6.02 -4.13 -17.22
C TYR A 166 5.05 -5.23 -16.81
N TYR A 167 5.60 -6.18 -16.06
CA TYR A 167 4.85 -7.19 -15.32
C TYR A 167 5.47 -7.37 -13.94
N THR A 168 4.65 -7.36 -12.89
CA THR A 168 5.08 -7.61 -11.51
C THR A 168 4.10 -8.56 -10.84
N LYS A 169 4.63 -9.61 -10.21
CA LYS A 169 3.87 -10.54 -9.38
C LYS A 169 4.34 -10.45 -7.93
N PHE A 170 3.41 -10.19 -7.02
CA PHE A 170 3.59 -10.27 -5.57
C PHE A 170 2.99 -11.58 -5.10
N MET A 171 3.71 -12.32 -4.27
CA MET A 171 3.30 -13.65 -3.83
C MET A 171 3.46 -13.80 -2.32
N ASP A 172 2.60 -14.62 -1.74
CA ASP A 172 2.64 -15.03 -0.33
C ASP A 172 2.50 -13.85 0.66
N GLN A 173 1.87 -12.74 0.25
CA GLN A 173 1.63 -11.62 1.16
C GLN A 173 0.63 -12.00 2.26
N SER A 174 0.77 -11.35 3.43
CA SER A 174 -0.11 -11.57 4.56
C SER A 174 -0.65 -10.25 5.09
N LYS A 175 -1.87 -10.27 5.64
CA LYS A 175 -2.54 -9.08 6.18
C LYS A 175 -3.39 -9.46 7.38
N VAL A 176 -3.31 -8.68 8.46
CA VAL A 176 -4.20 -8.79 9.63
C VAL A 176 -5.04 -7.53 9.73
N ILE A 177 -6.35 -7.68 9.90
CA ILE A 177 -7.30 -6.58 10.07
C ILE A 177 -8.04 -6.81 11.39
N SER A 178 -7.94 -5.87 12.32
CA SER A 178 -8.73 -5.88 13.55
C SER A 178 -10.02 -5.10 13.35
N TYR A 179 -11.15 -5.64 13.76
CA TYR A 179 -12.45 -5.02 13.62
C TYR A 179 -13.39 -5.41 14.79
N TYR A 180 -14.47 -4.64 14.94
CA TYR A 180 -15.52 -5.00 15.87
C TYR A 180 -16.51 -5.93 15.16
N ASP A 181 -16.67 -7.14 15.67
CA ASP A 181 -17.61 -8.13 15.19
C ASP A 181 -18.98 -7.89 15.85
N ASP A 182 -19.94 -7.41 15.08
CA ASP A 182 -21.28 -7.08 15.58
C ASP A 182 -22.09 -8.35 15.92
N VAL A 183 -21.75 -9.48 15.30
CA VAL A 183 -22.41 -10.77 15.55
C VAL A 183 -21.97 -11.32 16.91
N GLU A 184 -20.66 -11.31 17.17
CA GLU A 184 -20.07 -11.80 18.40
C GLU A 184 -20.01 -10.72 19.52
N SER A 185 -20.35 -9.45 19.18
CA SER A 185 -20.30 -8.29 20.09
C SER A 185 -18.91 -8.10 20.75
N THR A 186 -17.83 -8.36 19.99
CA THR A 186 -16.45 -8.27 20.47
C THR A 186 -15.49 -7.91 19.35
N PHE A 187 -14.25 -7.55 19.70
CA PHE A 187 -13.20 -7.40 18.71
C PHE A 187 -12.71 -8.75 18.18
N SER A 188 -12.50 -8.81 16.89
CA SER A 188 -11.95 -9.95 16.17
C SER A 188 -10.80 -9.52 15.27
N ASN A 189 -9.85 -10.42 15.04
CA ASN A 189 -8.73 -10.25 14.11
C ASN A 189 -8.96 -11.17 12.92
N PHE A 190 -9.01 -10.59 11.74
CA PHE A 190 -9.12 -11.30 10.47
C PHE A 190 -7.72 -11.40 9.85
N ALA A 191 -7.10 -12.56 10.01
CA ALA A 191 -5.75 -12.83 9.53
C ALA A 191 -5.80 -13.57 8.21
N MET A 192 -5.15 -13.03 7.18
CA MET A 192 -5.06 -13.60 5.83
C MET A 192 -3.62 -13.92 5.47
N SER A 193 -3.41 -15.03 4.77
CA SER A 193 -2.11 -15.45 4.22
C SER A 193 -2.26 -16.01 2.81
N GLY A 194 -1.17 -15.97 2.02
CA GLY A 194 -1.20 -16.40 0.63
C GLY A 194 -1.92 -15.41 -0.31
N ILE A 195 -1.80 -14.11 -0.05
CA ILE A 195 -2.33 -13.07 -0.92
C ILE A 195 -1.36 -12.85 -2.07
N ASP A 196 -1.78 -13.23 -3.28
CA ASP A 196 -1.04 -12.96 -4.51
C ASP A 196 -1.70 -11.85 -5.31
N LYS A 197 -0.86 -11.01 -5.94
CA LYS A 197 -1.29 -9.95 -6.86
C LYS A 197 -0.44 -9.97 -8.11
N GLN A 198 -1.04 -9.58 -9.23
CA GLN A 198 -0.31 -9.36 -10.47
C GLN A 198 -0.64 -7.99 -11.05
N HIS A 199 0.39 -7.31 -11.49
CA HIS A 199 0.32 -6.00 -12.12
C HIS A 199 1.02 -6.06 -13.46
N PHE A 200 0.34 -5.68 -14.53
CA PHE A 200 0.98 -5.48 -15.83
C PHE A 200 0.43 -4.23 -16.50
N GLY A 201 1.22 -3.62 -17.34
CA GLY A 201 0.81 -2.40 -18.01
C GLY A 201 1.78 -1.90 -19.05
N LEU A 202 1.33 -0.85 -19.71
CA LEU A 202 2.08 -0.08 -20.70
C LEU A 202 2.10 1.39 -20.29
N GLU A 203 3.23 2.03 -20.50
CA GLU A 203 3.42 3.46 -20.26
C GLU A 203 4.04 4.11 -21.49
N VAL A 204 3.51 5.26 -21.86
CA VAL A 204 4.04 6.08 -22.95
C VAL A 204 4.24 7.49 -22.41
N ALA A 205 5.42 8.07 -22.62
CA ALA A 205 5.69 9.45 -22.28
C ALA A 205 6.41 10.15 -23.44
N ALA A 206 6.07 11.42 -23.67
CA ALA A 206 6.74 12.25 -24.67
C ALA A 206 6.88 13.69 -24.18
N SER A 207 7.98 14.33 -24.59
CA SER A 207 8.22 15.77 -24.46
C SER A 207 8.55 16.34 -25.82
N ILE A 208 7.70 17.23 -26.32
CA ILE A 208 7.73 17.80 -27.66
C ILE A 208 8.06 19.28 -27.51
N PRO A 209 9.27 19.73 -27.90
CA PRO A 209 9.58 21.15 -27.96
C PRO A 209 8.75 21.78 -29.07
N LEU A 210 8.09 22.86 -28.73
CA LEU A 210 7.35 23.69 -29.67
C LEU A 210 8.20 24.94 -30.05
N TYR A 211 7.57 26.09 -30.16
CA TYR A 211 8.24 27.32 -30.49
C TYR A 211 8.49 28.21 -29.27
N ALA A 212 9.60 28.97 -29.28
CA ALA A 212 9.88 30.04 -28.31
C ALA A 212 9.89 29.65 -26.83
N GLY A 213 10.41 28.46 -26.51
CA GLY A 213 10.51 27.98 -25.13
C GLY A 213 9.24 27.31 -24.60
N LEU A 214 8.25 27.08 -25.45
CA LEU A 214 7.06 26.28 -25.14
C LEU A 214 7.34 24.80 -25.45
N ALA A 215 6.89 23.90 -24.58
CA ALA A 215 6.94 22.47 -24.78
C ALA A 215 5.61 21.80 -24.36
N LEU A 216 5.19 20.81 -25.16
CA LEU A 216 4.10 19.92 -24.84
C LEU A 216 4.68 18.67 -24.18
N ASN A 217 4.18 18.33 -23.00
CA ASN A 217 4.55 17.13 -22.28
C ASN A 217 3.33 16.24 -22.12
N GLY A 218 3.49 14.94 -22.28
CA GLY A 218 2.41 14.00 -22.10
C GLY A 218 2.93 12.67 -21.56
N ALA A 219 2.12 12.05 -20.71
CA ALA A 219 2.33 10.69 -20.25
C ALA A 219 0.98 9.99 -20.12
N ILE A 220 0.93 8.72 -20.49
CA ILE A 220 -0.21 7.83 -20.28
C ILE A 220 0.30 6.51 -19.70
N SER A 221 -0.35 6.04 -18.67
CA SER A 221 -0.15 4.72 -18.09
C SER A 221 -1.47 3.97 -18.13
N TRP A 222 -1.43 2.80 -18.73
CA TRP A 222 -2.53 1.85 -18.71
C TRP A 222 -2.05 0.55 -18.07
N GLY A 223 -2.74 0.11 -17.03
CA GLY A 223 -2.41 -1.12 -16.33
C GLY A 223 -3.63 -1.96 -16.00
N GLN A 224 -3.36 -3.19 -15.62
CA GLN A 224 -4.32 -4.09 -15.01
C GLN A 224 -3.69 -4.69 -13.76
N PHE A 225 -4.26 -4.35 -12.60
CA PHE A 225 -3.80 -4.81 -11.29
C PHE A 225 -4.89 -5.65 -10.67
N THR A 226 -4.61 -6.93 -10.45
CA THR A 226 -5.60 -7.90 -9.96
C THR A 226 -5.01 -8.77 -8.85
N TYR A 227 -5.89 -9.24 -7.98
CA TYR A 227 -5.58 -10.36 -7.09
C TYR A 227 -5.49 -11.64 -7.93
N ASP A 228 -4.48 -12.47 -7.68
CA ASP A 228 -4.21 -13.71 -8.42
C ASP A 228 -4.44 -14.97 -7.58
N SER A 229 -4.79 -14.83 -6.31
CA SER A 229 -5.10 -15.94 -5.42
C SER A 229 -6.43 -15.73 -4.68
N ASN A 230 -6.93 -16.82 -4.11
CA ASN A 230 -7.93 -16.83 -3.05
C ASN A 230 -7.20 -17.14 -1.73
N PRO A 231 -6.80 -16.12 -0.94
CA PRO A 231 -6.02 -16.33 0.26
C PRO A 231 -6.78 -17.13 1.32
N ASP A 232 -6.02 -17.81 2.17
CA ASP A 232 -6.54 -18.41 3.37
C ASP A 232 -6.81 -17.34 4.42
N TYR A 233 -7.85 -17.52 5.24
CA TYR A 233 -8.12 -16.66 6.37
C TYR A 233 -8.42 -17.44 7.63
N VAL A 234 -8.13 -16.82 8.77
CA VAL A 234 -8.53 -17.25 10.10
C VAL A 234 -9.10 -16.05 10.84
N GLN A 235 -10.34 -16.17 11.32
CA GLN A 235 -10.98 -15.17 12.16
C GLN A 235 -10.80 -15.55 13.62
N ILE A 236 -10.13 -14.72 14.38
CA ILE A 236 -9.73 -15.00 15.77
C ILE A 236 -10.32 -13.93 16.68
N GLN A 237 -11.08 -14.35 17.68
CA GLN A 237 -11.63 -13.45 18.68
C GLN A 237 -10.50 -12.86 19.54
N ASP A 238 -10.48 -11.53 19.70
CA ASP A 238 -9.34 -10.85 20.34
C ASP A 238 -9.22 -11.17 21.84
N ASN A 239 -10.35 -11.27 22.53
CA ASN A 239 -10.39 -11.47 23.99
C ASN A 239 -10.05 -12.90 24.45
N SER A 240 -10.36 -13.91 23.65
CA SER A 240 -10.18 -15.33 24.00
C SER A 240 -9.05 -16.01 23.22
N GLY A 241 -8.70 -15.46 22.04
CA GLY A 241 -7.82 -16.14 21.09
C GLY A 241 -8.49 -17.33 20.36
N GLU A 242 -9.81 -17.49 20.53
CA GLU A 242 -10.57 -18.57 19.90
C GLU A 242 -10.74 -18.34 18.40
N ILE A 243 -10.52 -19.39 17.61
CA ILE A 243 -10.80 -19.38 16.18
C ILE A 243 -12.32 -19.52 15.99
N LYS A 244 -12.93 -18.52 15.36
CA LYS A 244 -14.37 -18.50 15.07
C LYS A 244 -14.70 -19.04 13.70
N ASN A 245 -13.90 -18.68 12.70
CA ASN A 245 -14.04 -19.15 11.33
C ASN A 245 -12.67 -19.27 10.68
N GLU A 246 -12.58 -20.17 9.71
CA GLU A 246 -11.42 -20.31 8.83
C GLU A 246 -11.87 -20.78 7.45
N GLY A 247 -11.09 -20.54 6.41
CA GLY A 247 -11.41 -20.91 5.04
C GLY A 247 -10.73 -20.05 4.01
N LYS A 248 -11.43 -19.78 2.90
CA LYS A 248 -10.92 -18.99 1.77
C LYS A 248 -11.64 -17.64 1.65
N VAL A 249 -10.88 -16.63 1.21
CA VAL A 249 -11.42 -15.37 0.72
C VAL A 249 -11.40 -15.40 -0.81
N TYR A 250 -12.55 -15.25 -1.45
CA TYR A 250 -12.67 -15.31 -2.92
C TYR A 250 -12.32 -13.97 -3.56
N TRP A 251 -11.00 -13.68 -3.68
CA TRP A 251 -10.47 -12.43 -4.23
C TRP A 251 -9.87 -12.56 -5.64
N LYS A 252 -9.63 -13.76 -6.12
CA LYS A 252 -9.03 -13.96 -7.44
C LYS A 252 -9.79 -13.21 -8.53
N ASN A 253 -9.05 -12.50 -9.39
CA ASN A 253 -9.52 -11.64 -10.49
C ASN A 253 -10.18 -10.32 -10.10
N PHE A 254 -10.37 -10.02 -8.81
CA PHE A 254 -10.76 -8.67 -8.39
C PHE A 254 -9.63 -7.67 -8.61
N ARG A 255 -9.98 -6.40 -8.77
CA ARG A 255 -9.02 -5.32 -8.97
C ARG A 255 -8.34 -4.93 -7.67
N VAL A 256 -7.03 -4.66 -7.75
CA VAL A 256 -6.31 -4.06 -6.62
C VAL A 256 -6.77 -2.62 -6.47
N GLU A 257 -7.06 -2.24 -5.25
CA GLU A 257 -7.66 -0.97 -4.88
C GLU A 257 -6.67 0.20 -4.78
N SER A 258 -7.21 1.40 -4.63
CA SER A 258 -6.52 2.65 -4.23
C SER A 258 -5.50 3.20 -5.24
N THR A 259 -5.36 2.59 -6.41
CA THR A 259 -4.47 3.06 -7.48
C THR A 259 -5.25 3.13 -8.79
N PRO A 260 -5.23 4.26 -9.51
CA PRO A 260 -5.82 4.33 -10.85
C PRO A 260 -5.07 3.38 -11.78
N GLN A 261 -5.81 2.48 -12.43
CA GLN A 261 -5.23 1.54 -13.41
C GLN A 261 -5.09 2.19 -14.80
N THR A 262 -5.63 3.39 -14.95
CA THR A 262 -5.39 4.27 -16.10
C THR A 262 -5.15 5.67 -15.59
N ALA A 263 -4.01 6.24 -15.93
CA ALA A 263 -3.65 7.61 -15.61
C ALA A 263 -3.07 8.30 -16.84
N MET A 264 -3.40 9.57 -17.04
CA MET A 264 -2.86 10.39 -18.13
C MET A 264 -2.52 11.78 -17.58
N ASN A 265 -1.40 12.31 -18.00
CA ASN A 265 -1.04 13.71 -17.81
C ASN A 265 -0.77 14.34 -19.19
N ILE A 266 -1.32 15.51 -19.43
CA ILE A 266 -0.98 16.35 -20.59
C ILE A 266 -0.76 17.76 -20.07
N GLY A 267 0.40 18.35 -20.39
CA GLY A 267 0.77 19.66 -19.91
C GLY A 267 1.52 20.50 -20.94
N LEU A 268 1.30 21.79 -20.88
CA LEU A 268 2.09 22.80 -21.56
C LEU A 268 3.05 23.43 -20.56
N SER A 269 4.33 23.48 -20.89
CA SER A 269 5.34 24.18 -20.10
C SER A 269 6.00 25.26 -20.95
N TYR A 270 6.26 26.40 -20.34
CA TYR A 270 6.91 27.54 -20.94
C TYR A 270 8.13 27.96 -20.12
N ARG A 271 9.23 28.23 -20.83
CA ARG A 271 10.45 28.81 -20.25
C ARG A 271 10.95 29.94 -21.11
N SER A 272 10.93 31.15 -20.56
CA SER A 272 11.44 32.35 -21.25
C SER A 272 12.96 32.50 -21.10
N ARG A 273 13.56 33.28 -21.96
CA ARG A 273 14.98 33.71 -21.84
C ARG A 273 15.24 34.52 -20.55
N ASN A 274 14.22 35.17 -20.00
CA ASN A 274 14.31 36.01 -18.80
C ASN A 274 14.04 35.16 -17.50
N ASN A 275 14.21 33.83 -17.60
CA ASN A 275 14.05 32.90 -16.47
C ASN A 275 12.65 32.93 -15.83
N ILE A 276 11.61 33.26 -16.58
CA ILE A 276 10.22 33.03 -16.23
C ILE A 276 9.89 31.61 -16.70
N TYR A 277 9.25 30.86 -15.87
CA TYR A 277 8.70 29.54 -16.20
C TYR A 277 7.24 29.46 -15.76
N ALA A 278 6.44 28.79 -16.57
CA ALA A 278 5.03 28.55 -16.28
C ALA A 278 4.64 27.17 -16.81
N SER A 279 3.68 26.53 -16.18
CA SER A 279 3.06 25.30 -16.69
C SER A 279 1.58 25.26 -16.36
N VAL A 280 0.84 24.58 -17.21
CA VAL A 280 -0.53 24.14 -16.96
C VAL A 280 -0.60 22.67 -17.36
N ASP A 281 -1.15 21.83 -16.51
CA ASP A 281 -1.31 20.41 -16.77
C ASP A 281 -2.71 19.91 -16.37
N MET A 282 -3.15 18.93 -17.13
CA MET A 282 -4.37 18.15 -16.86
C MET A 282 -3.98 16.74 -16.49
N ASN A 283 -4.48 16.25 -15.38
CA ASN A 283 -4.37 14.87 -14.95
C ASN A 283 -5.73 14.19 -15.06
N TYR A 284 -5.77 13.05 -15.74
CA TYR A 284 -6.95 12.20 -15.88
C TYR A 284 -6.71 10.88 -15.19
N TYR A 285 -7.67 10.42 -14.38
CA TYR A 285 -7.63 9.16 -13.64
C TYR A 285 -8.88 8.35 -13.95
N ASN A 286 -8.70 7.04 -14.14
CA ASN A 286 -9.80 6.10 -14.36
C ASN A 286 -9.44 4.71 -13.83
N ASN A 287 -10.44 3.83 -13.76
CA ASN A 287 -10.27 2.47 -13.26
C ASN A 287 -9.68 2.43 -11.84
N MET A 288 -10.21 3.27 -10.95
CA MET A 288 -9.98 3.21 -9.52
C MET A 288 -11.12 2.41 -8.85
N TYR A 289 -10.76 1.62 -7.87
CA TYR A 289 -11.69 0.70 -7.20
C TYR A 289 -11.66 0.88 -5.70
N LEU A 290 -12.82 0.67 -5.08
CA LEU A 290 -12.97 0.65 -3.62
C LEU A 290 -12.21 -0.55 -3.02
N SER A 291 -11.60 -0.36 -1.85
CA SER A 291 -10.99 -1.46 -1.09
C SER A 291 -12.08 -2.37 -0.54
N MET A 292 -11.99 -3.64 -0.89
CA MET A 292 -13.00 -4.63 -0.54
C MET A 292 -12.83 -5.14 0.89
N SER A 293 -13.96 -5.35 1.58
CA SER A 293 -13.99 -6.13 2.80
C SER A 293 -13.74 -7.61 2.48
N PRO A 294 -12.72 -8.25 3.05
CA PRO A 294 -12.50 -9.68 2.85
C PRO A 294 -13.64 -10.53 3.43
N LEU A 295 -14.27 -10.07 4.51
CA LEU A 295 -15.33 -10.78 5.20
C LEU A 295 -16.51 -11.13 4.29
N TYR A 296 -16.91 -10.20 3.39
CA TYR A 296 -18.03 -10.41 2.48
C TYR A 296 -17.77 -11.49 1.42
N ARG A 297 -16.51 -11.85 1.18
CA ARG A 297 -16.09 -12.80 0.14
C ARG A 297 -15.55 -14.10 0.74
N THR A 298 -15.91 -14.43 2.00
CA THR A 298 -15.53 -15.68 2.65
C THR A 298 -16.52 -16.80 2.40
N ASP A 299 -16.07 -18.04 2.53
CA ASP A 299 -16.94 -19.24 2.55
C ASP A 299 -18.05 -19.09 3.58
N ALA A 300 -17.68 -18.65 4.78
CA ALA A 300 -18.59 -18.52 5.89
C ALA A 300 -19.77 -17.55 5.64
N VAL A 301 -19.60 -16.56 4.78
CA VAL A 301 -20.66 -15.63 4.38
C VAL A 301 -21.38 -16.12 3.13
N LEU A 302 -20.64 -16.53 2.08
CA LEU A 302 -21.21 -16.88 0.79
C LEU A 302 -21.93 -18.25 0.77
N SER A 303 -21.66 -19.14 1.73
CA SER A 303 -22.35 -20.44 1.87
C SER A 303 -23.70 -20.36 2.59
N ARG A 304 -24.09 -19.17 3.05
CA ARG A 304 -25.35 -18.97 3.77
C ARG A 304 -26.54 -18.97 2.80
N ASN A 305 -27.73 -19.21 3.34
CA ASN A 305 -28.96 -19.19 2.58
C ASN A 305 -29.36 -17.73 2.24
N MET A 306 -28.63 -17.13 1.30
CA MET A 306 -28.82 -15.77 0.81
C MET A 306 -29.46 -15.80 -0.58
N SER A 307 -30.17 -14.75 -0.97
CA SER A 307 -30.64 -14.62 -2.34
C SER A 307 -29.46 -14.50 -3.32
N ALA A 308 -29.68 -14.92 -4.58
CA ALA A 308 -28.67 -14.73 -5.63
C ALA A 308 -28.32 -13.25 -5.87
N GLU A 309 -29.23 -12.33 -5.56
CA GLU A 309 -29.05 -10.89 -5.65
C GLU A 309 -28.14 -10.38 -4.54
N ASP A 310 -28.36 -10.77 -3.29
CA ASP A 310 -27.50 -10.42 -2.15
C ASP A 310 -26.08 -10.91 -2.36
N ILE A 311 -25.91 -12.17 -2.82
CA ILE A 311 -24.60 -12.73 -3.14
C ILE A 311 -23.90 -11.92 -4.24
N ARG A 312 -24.62 -11.50 -5.27
CA ARG A 312 -24.08 -10.69 -6.35
C ARG A 312 -23.64 -9.32 -5.84
N GLU A 313 -24.44 -8.69 -4.99
CA GLU A 313 -24.11 -7.40 -4.37
C GLU A 313 -22.87 -7.49 -3.48
N LEU A 314 -22.81 -8.49 -2.59
CA LEU A 314 -21.64 -8.70 -1.73
C LEU A 314 -20.36 -9.02 -2.50
N ARG A 315 -20.45 -9.59 -3.70
CA ARG A 315 -19.31 -9.89 -4.57
C ARG A 315 -18.97 -8.77 -5.53
N HIS A 316 -19.81 -7.73 -5.65
CA HIS A 316 -19.53 -6.59 -6.50
C HIS A 316 -18.40 -5.74 -5.91
N GLN A 317 -17.50 -5.27 -6.76
CA GLN A 317 -16.47 -4.30 -6.39
C GLN A 317 -16.82 -2.94 -6.99
N GLU A 318 -17.00 -1.93 -6.15
CA GLU A 318 -17.32 -0.58 -6.62
C GLU A 318 -16.15 0.00 -7.41
N LYS A 319 -16.45 0.53 -8.59
CA LYS A 319 -15.53 1.32 -9.41
C LYS A 319 -15.89 2.78 -9.29
N PHE A 320 -14.88 3.64 -9.03
CA PHE A 320 -15.09 5.09 -8.96
C PHE A 320 -15.22 5.70 -10.36
N ASN A 321 -15.93 6.83 -10.43
CA ASN A 321 -15.99 7.63 -11.63
C ASN A 321 -14.60 8.13 -12.03
N SER A 322 -14.41 8.34 -13.34
CA SER A 322 -13.20 9.00 -13.83
C SER A 322 -13.13 10.45 -13.36
N ALA A 323 -11.91 10.95 -13.21
CA ALA A 323 -11.67 12.30 -12.71
C ALA A 323 -10.64 13.05 -13.56
N CYS A 324 -10.86 14.36 -13.72
CA CYS A 324 -9.87 15.29 -14.30
C CYS A 324 -9.48 16.34 -13.26
N VAL A 325 -8.20 16.60 -13.12
CA VAL A 325 -7.64 17.61 -12.23
C VAL A 325 -6.71 18.51 -13.04
N PHE A 326 -6.90 19.81 -12.94
CA PHE A 326 -6.06 20.82 -13.60
C PHE A 326 -5.17 21.50 -12.57
N ASN A 327 -3.89 21.64 -12.90
CA ASN A 327 -2.92 22.36 -12.10
C ASN A 327 -2.21 23.42 -12.91
N ALA A 328 -1.68 24.42 -12.24
CA ALA A 328 -0.84 25.43 -12.88
C ALA A 328 0.31 25.82 -11.98
N SER A 329 1.42 26.21 -12.59
CA SER A 329 2.54 26.79 -11.87
C SER A 329 3.12 27.98 -12.61
N VAL A 330 3.69 28.93 -11.86
CA VAL A 330 4.45 30.05 -12.41
C VAL A 330 5.61 30.39 -11.49
N GLY A 331 6.73 30.79 -12.05
CA GLY A 331 7.85 31.23 -11.23
C GLY A 331 8.84 32.03 -12.06
N LYS A 332 9.76 32.67 -11.32
CA LYS A 332 10.83 33.49 -11.90
C LYS A 332 12.08 33.41 -11.04
N ASN A 333 13.23 33.42 -11.73
CA ASN A 333 14.53 33.56 -11.09
C ASN A 333 15.19 34.87 -11.54
N TRP A 334 15.72 35.63 -10.59
CA TRP A 334 16.54 36.80 -10.78
C TRP A 334 17.98 36.48 -10.42
N TYR A 335 18.89 36.69 -11.36
CA TYR A 335 20.33 36.57 -11.10
C TYR A 335 20.88 37.98 -10.84
N ILE A 336 21.39 38.20 -9.62
CA ILE A 336 21.87 39.50 -9.18
C ILE A 336 23.39 39.44 -9.11
N ASN A 337 24.03 40.27 -9.89
CA ASN A 337 25.51 40.42 -9.99
C ASN A 337 26.26 39.10 -10.22
N ARG A 338 25.62 38.09 -10.85
CA ARG A 338 26.16 36.73 -11.06
C ARG A 338 26.55 35.96 -9.77
N ALA A 339 26.32 36.53 -8.59
CA ALA A 339 26.68 35.99 -7.31
C ALA A 339 25.44 35.47 -6.55
N TYR A 340 24.31 36.11 -6.70
CA TYR A 340 23.09 35.81 -5.96
C TYR A 340 21.95 35.40 -6.88
N THR A 341 21.10 34.53 -6.37
CA THR A 341 19.86 34.14 -7.06
C THR A 341 18.68 34.36 -6.12
N LEU A 342 17.74 35.21 -6.52
CA LEU A 342 16.42 35.27 -5.89
C LEU A 342 15.44 34.49 -6.76
N GLY A 343 14.69 33.59 -6.18
CA GLY A 343 13.68 32.78 -6.88
C GLY A 343 12.32 32.89 -6.21
N PHE A 344 11.29 32.82 -7.04
CA PHE A 344 9.89 32.75 -6.64
C PHE A 344 9.20 31.68 -7.47
N SER A 345 8.33 30.88 -6.83
CA SER A 345 7.39 30.01 -7.51
C SER A 345 6.05 29.93 -6.77
N LEU A 346 4.98 29.87 -7.55
CA LEU A 346 3.62 29.61 -7.09
C LEU A 346 3.10 28.41 -7.86
N GLU A 347 2.60 27.42 -7.14
CA GLU A 347 1.91 26.25 -7.67
C GLU A 347 0.47 26.26 -7.15
N VAL A 348 -0.49 25.99 -8.04
CA VAL A 348 -1.91 25.87 -7.72
C VAL A 348 -2.37 24.51 -8.22
N LYS A 349 -2.82 23.66 -7.28
CA LYS A 349 -3.40 22.34 -7.60
C LYS A 349 -4.90 22.39 -7.54
N ASN A 350 -5.54 21.56 -8.35
CA ASN A 350 -7.00 21.48 -8.47
C ASN A 350 -7.63 22.85 -8.74
N LEU A 351 -7.25 23.49 -9.86
CA LEU A 351 -7.72 24.82 -10.28
C LEU A 351 -9.24 24.97 -10.31
N LEU A 352 -9.96 23.87 -10.61
CA LEU A 352 -11.43 23.87 -10.70
C LEU A 352 -12.11 23.62 -9.36
N ASN A 353 -11.34 23.47 -8.26
CA ASN A 353 -11.84 23.21 -6.91
C ASN A 353 -12.81 22.02 -6.82
N ASN A 354 -12.56 20.96 -7.57
CA ASN A 354 -13.42 19.78 -7.55
C ASN A 354 -13.11 18.94 -6.31
N GLN A 355 -14.04 18.90 -5.36
CA GLN A 355 -13.93 18.16 -4.10
C GLN A 355 -14.71 16.83 -4.13
N ASP A 356 -15.45 16.54 -5.20
CA ASP A 356 -16.28 15.32 -5.31
C ASP A 356 -15.50 14.12 -5.88
N ILE A 357 -14.20 14.29 -6.14
CA ILE A 357 -13.34 13.24 -6.65
C ILE A 357 -13.00 12.26 -5.53
N LYS A 358 -13.53 11.04 -5.62
CA LYS A 358 -13.15 9.94 -4.74
C LYS A 358 -11.70 9.51 -5.03
N THR A 359 -10.82 9.61 -4.04
CA THR A 359 -9.39 9.22 -4.14
C THR A 359 -9.11 7.84 -3.55
N GLY A 360 -10.07 7.27 -2.82
CA GLY A 360 -9.98 5.97 -2.18
C GLY A 360 -11.18 5.73 -1.27
N GLY A 361 -11.08 4.71 -0.46
CA GLY A 361 -12.10 4.32 0.48
C GLY A 361 -12.07 2.82 0.73
N TYR A 362 -12.98 2.34 1.56
CA TYR A 362 -13.08 0.92 1.90
C TYR A 362 -14.50 0.52 2.29
N GLU A 363 -14.85 -0.72 1.96
CA GLU A 363 -15.99 -1.40 2.55
C GLU A 363 -15.65 -1.69 4.02
N GLN A 364 -16.59 -1.43 4.93
CA GLN A 364 -16.37 -1.73 6.34
C GLN A 364 -16.37 -3.26 6.55
N ILE A 365 -15.42 -3.77 7.32
CA ILE A 365 -15.34 -5.19 7.68
C ILE A 365 -16.33 -5.51 8.81
N ARG A 366 -17.61 -5.20 8.59
CA ARG A 366 -18.69 -5.35 9.56
C ARG A 366 -19.95 -5.79 8.85
N LEU A 367 -20.71 -6.71 9.45
CA LEU A 367 -22.01 -7.18 8.96
C LEU A 367 -23.02 -7.15 10.10
N LEU A 368 -24.19 -6.59 9.84
CA LEU A 368 -25.31 -6.72 10.75
C LEU A 368 -25.98 -8.09 10.56
N LYS A 369 -26.31 -8.75 11.65
CA LYS A 369 -27.15 -9.93 11.62
C LYS A 369 -28.59 -9.46 11.62
N ASN A 370 -29.35 -9.81 10.59
CA ASN A 370 -30.79 -9.55 10.60
C ASN A 370 -31.48 -10.43 11.64
N LYS A 371 -32.37 -9.84 12.44
CA LYS A 371 -33.03 -10.51 13.58
C LYS A 371 -34.11 -11.52 13.19
N ASP A 372 -34.43 -11.63 11.90
CA ASP A 372 -35.40 -12.64 11.42
C ASP A 372 -34.77 -14.03 11.47
N GLU A 373 -35.24 -14.84 12.38
CA GLU A 373 -34.70 -16.18 12.70
C GLU A 373 -34.72 -17.15 11.51
N ASN A 374 -35.47 -16.89 10.46
CA ASN A 374 -35.60 -17.74 9.27
C ASN A 374 -34.69 -17.35 8.10
N TYR A 375 -34.10 -16.14 8.08
CA TYR A 375 -33.19 -15.69 7.05
C TYR A 375 -31.98 -15.05 7.71
N GLN A 376 -30.82 -15.71 7.65
CA GLN A 376 -29.55 -15.12 8.08
C GLN A 376 -29.04 -14.18 6.98
N THR A 377 -29.78 -13.12 6.67
CA THR A 377 -29.32 -12.05 5.80
C THR A 377 -28.31 -11.19 6.54
N TYR A 378 -27.16 -10.97 5.95
CA TYR A 378 -26.16 -10.05 6.46
C TYR A 378 -26.27 -8.76 5.65
N GLN A 379 -26.51 -7.68 6.37
CA GLN A 379 -26.50 -6.35 5.77
C GLN A 379 -25.12 -5.73 5.98
N PRO A 380 -24.39 -5.38 4.90
CA PRO A 380 -23.13 -4.65 5.00
C PRO A 380 -23.38 -3.23 5.53
N PHE A 381 -22.36 -2.68 6.19
CA PHE A 381 -22.36 -1.26 6.53
C PHE A 381 -21.97 -0.42 5.31
N ASP A 382 -22.45 0.83 5.26
CA ASP A 382 -22.09 1.79 4.21
C ASP A 382 -20.57 1.92 4.07
N SER A 383 -20.08 1.98 2.84
CA SER A 383 -18.68 2.19 2.53
C SER A 383 -18.19 3.56 3.01
N LYS A 384 -16.92 3.67 3.32
CA LYS A 384 -16.24 4.93 3.65
C LYS A 384 -15.43 5.41 2.46
N TYR A 385 -15.46 6.71 2.19
CA TYR A 385 -14.77 7.31 1.06
C TYR A 385 -13.80 8.39 1.49
N PHE A 386 -12.71 8.50 0.75
CA PHE A 386 -11.76 9.61 0.84
C PHE A 386 -11.90 10.47 -0.41
N TYR A 387 -11.88 11.76 -0.21
CA TYR A 387 -12.05 12.73 -1.28
C TYR A 387 -10.80 13.58 -1.48
N MET A 388 -10.65 14.10 -2.68
CA MET A 388 -9.59 15.04 -3.00
C MET A 388 -9.80 16.37 -2.27
N PHE A 389 -8.71 16.97 -1.83
CA PHE A 389 -8.77 18.33 -1.32
C PHE A 389 -9.17 19.29 -2.45
N GLY A 390 -9.86 20.38 -2.09
CA GLY A 390 -10.11 21.50 -2.98
C GLY A 390 -8.83 22.16 -3.47
N THR A 391 -8.93 23.34 -4.03
CA THR A 391 -7.77 24.08 -4.52
C THR A 391 -6.74 24.30 -3.42
N THR A 392 -5.50 23.92 -3.70
CA THR A 392 -4.37 24.13 -2.79
C THR A 392 -3.29 25.00 -3.45
N TYR A 393 -2.67 25.84 -2.65
CA TYR A 393 -1.64 26.77 -3.08
C TYR A 393 -0.32 26.44 -2.38
N TYR A 394 0.75 26.46 -3.13
CA TYR A 394 2.10 26.35 -2.60
C TYR A 394 2.95 27.48 -3.18
N MET A 395 3.53 28.30 -2.29
CA MET A 395 4.43 29.37 -2.66
C MET A 395 5.80 29.12 -2.05
N ASN A 396 6.82 29.27 -2.89
CA ASN A 396 8.21 29.16 -2.45
C ASN A 396 8.99 30.42 -2.88
N ILE A 397 9.71 31.00 -1.93
CA ILE A 397 10.65 32.09 -2.18
C ILE A 397 12.00 31.65 -1.61
N TYR A 398 13.04 31.76 -2.40
CA TYR A 398 14.38 31.37 -1.99
C TYR A 398 15.43 32.37 -2.40
N PHE A 399 16.46 32.47 -1.59
CA PHE A 399 17.66 33.26 -1.89
C PHE A 399 18.87 32.35 -1.75
N ARG A 400 19.75 32.39 -2.77
CA ARG A 400 21.04 31.69 -2.79
C ARG A 400 22.16 32.70 -2.91
N PHE A 401 23.20 32.52 -2.12
CA PHE A 401 24.42 33.31 -2.09
C PHE A 401 25.64 32.43 -2.25
#